data_47ea54fa8c68f157c5517461e391c584
#
_entry.id   47ea54fa8c68f157c5517461e391c584
#
_cell.length_a   1.000
_cell.length_b   1.000
_cell.length_c   1.000
_cell.angle_alpha   90.00
_cell.angle_beta   90.00
_cell.angle_gamma   90.00
#
_symmetry.space_group_name_H-M   'P 1'
#
loop_
_entity.id
_entity.type
_entity.pdbx_description
1 polymer ?
#
loop_
_entity_poly.entity_id
_entity_poly.type
_entity_poly.pdbx_seq_one_letter_code
_entity_poly.pdbx_strand_id
1 'polypeptide(L)'
;MAAMASSGSAVVMLPTDTQILITREFDAAKHLVYKAWITPELIKRWWSGDRGEVTVAEVDLRVGGTWRYVMVANRGFEVAFHGEFREIVPNERIVSTEVYEGTPEGQAVDTITFTEQDGRTTLTILVQHECKEHRDAHIASGMEAGMQEAMDHLERVAISLHSRFNGDEGA
;
A
#
# COMPACT_ATOMS: atom_id res chain seq x y z
N MET A 1 -6.76 -1.71 -22.08
CA MET A 1 -5.99 -1.45 -20.83
C MET A 1 -4.52 -1.30 -21.20
N ALA A 2 -3.93 -0.14 -20.93
CA ALA A 2 -2.52 0.11 -21.23
C ALA A 2 -1.66 -0.34 -20.03
N ALA A 3 -0.59 -1.10 -20.33
CA ALA A 3 0.39 -1.49 -19.32
C ALA A 3 1.52 -0.47 -19.28
N MET A 4 1.93 -0.09 -18.08
CA MET A 4 3.18 0.62 -17.87
C MET A 4 4.34 -0.37 -17.84
N ALA A 5 5.55 0.07 -18.16
CA ALA A 5 6.74 -0.75 -17.99
C ALA A 5 7.00 -0.94 -16.49
N SER A 6 6.82 -2.15 -15.99
CA SER A 6 7.04 -2.49 -14.59
C SER A 6 8.51 -2.85 -14.36
N SER A 7 9.14 -2.25 -13.35
CA SER A 7 10.56 -2.46 -13.04
C SER A 7 10.80 -3.51 -11.94
N GLY A 8 9.75 -4.14 -11.44
CA GLY A 8 9.83 -5.15 -10.37
C GLY A 8 8.69 -6.17 -10.46
N SER A 9 8.40 -6.81 -9.34
CA SER A 9 7.39 -7.90 -9.28
C SER A 9 5.94 -7.41 -9.34
N ALA A 10 5.68 -6.12 -9.06
CA ALA A 10 4.35 -5.54 -9.21
C ALA A 10 4.10 -5.12 -10.66
N VAL A 11 2.87 -5.34 -11.12
CA VAL A 11 2.42 -4.92 -12.45
C VAL A 11 1.54 -3.70 -12.31
N VAL A 12 1.87 -2.64 -13.07
CA VAL A 12 1.10 -1.39 -13.10
C VAL A 12 0.36 -1.30 -14.42
N MET A 13 -0.95 -1.09 -14.35
CA MET A 13 -1.82 -0.94 -15.52
C MET A 13 -2.67 0.32 -15.39
N LEU A 14 -3.09 0.85 -16.53
CA LEU A 14 -3.93 2.04 -16.62
C LEU A 14 -5.27 1.66 -17.27
N PRO A 15 -6.26 1.19 -16.46
CA PRO A 15 -7.54 0.72 -17.00
C PRO A 15 -8.35 1.83 -17.69
N THR A 16 -8.30 3.04 -17.13
CA THR A 16 -8.98 4.24 -17.66
C THR A 16 -8.06 5.46 -17.51
N ASP A 17 -8.50 6.59 -18.02
CA ASP A 17 -7.75 7.85 -17.93
C ASP A 17 -7.57 8.37 -16.51
N THR A 18 -8.38 7.88 -15.55
CA THR A 18 -8.37 8.33 -14.16
C THR A 18 -7.89 7.27 -13.17
N GLN A 19 -7.53 6.08 -13.66
CA GLN A 19 -7.21 4.95 -12.79
C GLN A 19 -5.77 4.46 -12.94
N ILE A 20 -5.25 3.94 -11.83
CA ILE A 20 -4.01 3.16 -11.78
C ILE A 20 -4.38 1.84 -11.09
N LEU A 21 -4.02 0.72 -11.71
CA LEU A 21 -4.21 -0.62 -11.12
C LEU A 21 -2.85 -1.24 -10.85
N ILE A 22 -2.59 -1.58 -9.59
CA ILE A 22 -1.38 -2.25 -9.15
C ILE A 22 -1.74 -3.67 -8.74
N THR A 23 -1.00 -4.65 -9.24
CA THR A 23 -1.19 -6.06 -8.87
C THR A 23 0.15 -6.67 -8.48
N ARG A 24 0.20 -7.35 -7.34
CA ARG A 24 1.39 -8.07 -6.92
C ARG A 24 1.05 -9.35 -6.15
N GLU A 25 1.81 -10.40 -6.42
CA GLU A 25 1.75 -11.64 -5.66
C GLU A 25 2.79 -11.64 -4.53
N PHE A 26 2.41 -12.21 -3.38
CA PHE A 26 3.26 -12.35 -2.20
C PHE A 26 3.34 -13.81 -1.80
N ASP A 27 4.54 -14.25 -1.43
CA ASP A 27 4.77 -15.61 -0.92
C ASP A 27 4.46 -15.69 0.59
N ALA A 28 3.24 -15.30 0.92
CA ALA A 28 2.71 -15.28 2.29
C ALA A 28 1.19 -15.39 2.25
N ALA A 29 0.60 -15.94 3.31
CA ALA A 29 -0.85 -16.04 3.47
C ALA A 29 -1.50 -14.67 3.60
N LYS A 30 -2.75 -14.52 3.11
CA LYS A 30 -3.42 -13.20 3.06
C LYS A 30 -3.61 -12.55 4.43
N HIS A 31 -3.85 -13.33 5.49
CA HIS A 31 -4.01 -12.77 6.83
C HIS A 31 -2.71 -12.12 7.34
N LEU A 32 -1.54 -12.57 6.89
CA LEU A 32 -0.25 -11.99 7.23
C LEU A 32 0.02 -10.72 6.43
N VAL A 33 -0.29 -10.72 5.14
CA VAL A 33 -0.17 -9.53 4.29
C VAL A 33 -1.13 -8.44 4.79
N TYR A 34 -2.37 -8.82 5.12
CA TYR A 34 -3.35 -7.91 5.69
C TYR A 34 -2.87 -7.33 7.03
N LYS A 35 -2.37 -8.18 7.92
CA LYS A 35 -1.84 -7.73 9.22
C LYS A 35 -0.71 -6.72 9.06
N ALA A 36 0.22 -6.97 8.13
CA ALA A 36 1.31 -6.03 7.84
C ALA A 36 0.78 -4.70 7.29
N TRP A 37 -0.32 -4.76 6.52
CA TRP A 37 -0.94 -3.59 5.91
C TRP A 37 -1.62 -2.65 6.92
N ILE A 38 -2.23 -3.21 7.99
CA ILE A 38 -3.05 -2.44 8.93
C ILE A 38 -2.37 -2.10 10.25
N THR A 39 -1.21 -2.68 10.55
CA THR A 39 -0.55 -2.55 11.85
C THR A 39 0.51 -1.46 11.82
N PRO A 40 0.35 -0.36 12.60
CA PRO A 40 1.28 0.78 12.56
C PRO A 40 2.77 0.42 12.71
N GLU A 41 3.12 -0.44 13.65
CA GLU A 41 4.51 -0.86 13.87
C GLU A 41 5.09 -1.60 12.67
N LEU A 42 4.25 -2.34 11.93
CA LEU A 42 4.66 -3.06 10.73
C LEU A 42 4.72 -2.13 9.52
N ILE A 43 3.78 -1.19 9.39
CA ILE A 43 3.77 -0.17 8.33
C ILE A 43 5.08 0.62 8.34
N LYS A 44 5.61 0.94 9.50
CA LYS A 44 6.90 1.63 9.64
C LYS A 44 8.07 0.85 9.02
N ARG A 45 7.93 -0.45 8.83
CA ARG A 45 8.98 -1.31 8.29
C ARG A 45 8.95 -1.45 6.77
N TRP A 46 7.84 -1.08 6.11
CA TRP A 46 7.74 -1.31 4.67
C TRP A 46 7.30 -0.11 3.84
N TRP A 47 6.50 0.82 4.39
CA TRP A 47 5.82 1.83 3.59
C TRP A 47 6.77 2.80 2.86
N SER A 48 7.89 3.17 3.45
CA SER A 48 8.86 4.08 2.83
C SER A 48 9.82 3.39 1.85
N GLY A 49 9.82 2.06 1.78
CA GLY A 49 10.83 1.33 1.02
C GLY A 49 12.24 1.71 1.48
N ASP A 50 13.12 2.03 0.53
CA ASP A 50 14.49 2.46 0.80
C ASP A 50 14.64 3.99 0.74
N ARG A 51 13.54 4.75 0.68
CA ARG A 51 13.52 6.18 0.37
C ARG A 51 13.54 7.10 1.59
N GLY A 52 13.35 6.55 2.76
CA GLY A 52 13.32 7.33 3.99
C GLY A 52 12.91 6.51 5.19
N GLU A 53 12.57 7.22 6.26
CA GLU A 53 12.11 6.64 7.52
C GLU A 53 10.66 7.06 7.78
N VAL A 54 9.79 6.10 8.09
CA VAL A 54 8.42 6.39 8.51
C VAL A 54 8.44 6.86 9.95
N THR A 55 8.11 8.11 10.18
CA THR A 55 8.11 8.74 11.51
C THR A 55 6.73 8.74 12.16
N VAL A 56 5.66 8.68 11.35
CA VAL A 56 4.28 8.62 11.82
C VAL A 56 3.55 7.53 11.04
N ALA A 57 2.87 6.64 11.74
CA ALA A 57 1.93 5.68 11.18
C ALA A 57 0.76 5.58 12.14
N GLU A 58 -0.37 6.18 11.77
CA GLU A 58 -1.59 6.21 12.56
C GLU A 58 -2.71 5.52 11.80
N VAL A 59 -3.41 4.58 12.44
CA VAL A 59 -4.51 3.84 11.87
C VAL A 59 -5.63 3.72 12.89
N ASP A 60 -6.79 4.30 12.58
CA ASP A 60 -8.04 4.06 13.31
C ASP A 60 -8.90 3.15 12.43
N LEU A 61 -8.72 1.84 12.56
CA LEU A 61 -9.26 0.82 11.65
C LEU A 61 -10.74 0.56 11.90
N ARG A 62 -11.57 1.48 11.43
CA ARG A 62 -13.03 1.39 11.43
C ARG A 62 -13.58 2.24 10.28
N VAL A 63 -14.77 1.93 9.80
CA VAL A 63 -15.44 2.78 8.81
C VAL A 63 -15.65 4.18 9.41
N GLY A 64 -15.21 5.21 8.71
CA GLY A 64 -15.19 6.60 9.19
C GLY A 64 -13.94 6.95 10.01
N GLY A 65 -13.11 5.96 10.36
CA GLY A 65 -11.81 6.21 10.98
C GLY A 65 -10.81 6.74 9.99
N THR A 66 -9.72 7.31 10.47
CA THR A 66 -8.69 7.94 9.64
C THR A 66 -7.35 7.21 9.74
N TRP A 67 -6.52 7.43 8.73
CA TRP A 67 -5.13 6.99 8.73
C TRP A 67 -4.22 8.14 8.31
N ARG A 68 -2.99 8.13 8.78
CA ARG A 68 -1.97 9.09 8.37
C ARG A 68 -0.59 8.49 8.46
N TYR A 69 0.18 8.61 7.37
CA TYR A 69 1.57 8.18 7.32
C TYR A 69 2.46 9.36 6.94
N VAL A 70 3.58 9.49 7.66
CA VAL A 70 4.60 10.50 7.36
C VAL A 70 5.94 9.79 7.26
N MET A 71 6.69 10.07 6.22
CA MET A 71 8.09 9.67 6.14
C MET A 71 8.99 10.90 5.99
N VAL A 72 10.18 10.82 6.57
CA VAL A 72 11.27 11.73 6.29
C VAL A 72 12.15 11.08 5.23
N ALA A 73 12.18 11.68 4.04
CA ALA A 73 12.97 11.17 2.94
C ALA A 73 14.47 11.28 3.25
N ASN A 74 15.29 10.48 2.58
CA ASN A 74 16.74 10.46 2.79
C ASN A 74 17.40 11.83 2.60
N ARG A 75 16.76 12.72 1.84
CA ARG A 75 17.21 14.11 1.63
C ARG A 75 16.71 15.10 2.70
N GLY A 76 15.94 14.63 3.69
CA GLY A 76 15.52 15.40 4.84
C GLY A 76 14.17 16.11 4.73
N PHE A 77 13.42 15.98 3.61
CA PHE A 77 12.08 16.54 3.50
C PHE A 77 11.01 15.54 3.92
N GLU A 78 9.90 16.03 4.46
CA GLU A 78 8.78 15.19 4.83
C GLU A 78 7.84 14.94 3.66
N VAL A 79 7.32 13.70 3.59
CA VAL A 79 6.26 13.29 2.67
C VAL A 79 5.14 12.71 3.51
N ALA A 80 3.94 13.25 3.38
CA ALA A 80 2.80 12.86 4.21
C ALA A 80 1.55 12.56 3.37
N PHE A 81 0.84 11.51 3.79
CA PHE A 81 -0.44 11.10 3.23
C PHE A 81 -1.44 10.87 4.35
N HIS A 82 -2.71 11.11 4.07
CA HIS A 82 -3.80 10.79 4.99
C HIS A 82 -5.05 10.37 4.23
N GLY A 83 -5.99 9.79 4.95
CA GLY A 83 -7.27 9.40 4.38
C GLY A 83 -8.26 8.92 5.42
N GLU A 84 -9.39 8.43 4.92
CA GLU A 84 -10.52 7.92 5.70
C GLU A 84 -10.93 6.55 5.17
N PHE A 85 -11.21 5.61 6.08
CA PHE A 85 -11.71 4.30 5.71
C PHE A 85 -13.20 4.36 5.38
N ARG A 86 -13.57 3.82 4.22
CA ARG A 86 -14.95 3.76 3.73
C ARG A 86 -15.56 2.36 3.79
N GLU A 87 -14.72 1.33 3.65
CA GLU A 87 -15.15 -0.07 3.74
C GLU A 87 -14.01 -0.90 4.29
N ILE A 88 -14.31 -1.83 5.18
CA ILE A 88 -13.34 -2.77 5.74
C ILE A 88 -13.98 -4.15 5.80
N VAL A 89 -13.44 -5.09 5.03
CA VAL A 89 -13.75 -6.52 5.13
C VAL A 89 -12.44 -7.21 5.54
N PRO A 90 -12.30 -7.63 6.81
CA PRO A 90 -11.04 -8.17 7.33
C PRO A 90 -10.47 -9.27 6.45
N ASN A 91 -9.17 -9.18 6.18
CA ASN A 91 -8.39 -10.09 5.34
C ASN A 91 -8.80 -10.13 3.86
N GLU A 92 -9.76 -9.30 3.43
CA GLU A 92 -10.26 -9.37 2.07
C GLU A 92 -10.24 -8.03 1.32
N ARG A 93 -10.71 -6.94 1.96
CA ARG A 93 -10.89 -5.68 1.24
C ARG A 93 -10.86 -4.47 2.15
N ILE A 94 -10.18 -3.42 1.69
CA ILE A 94 -10.21 -2.09 2.29
C ILE A 94 -10.49 -1.08 1.19
N VAL A 95 -11.45 -0.19 1.41
CA VAL A 95 -11.66 1.00 0.58
C VAL A 95 -11.38 2.21 1.43
N SER A 96 -10.46 3.05 0.98
CA SER A 96 -10.08 4.27 1.70
C SER A 96 -9.82 5.42 0.75
N THR A 97 -9.97 6.64 1.24
CA THR A 97 -9.49 7.82 0.53
C THR A 97 -8.00 7.99 0.75
N GLU A 98 -7.35 8.68 -0.16
CA GLU A 98 -5.93 9.01 -0.08
C GLU A 98 -5.72 10.46 -0.53
N VAL A 99 -5.09 11.25 0.33
CA VAL A 99 -4.68 12.62 0.04
C VAL A 99 -3.19 12.75 0.26
N TYR A 100 -2.46 13.19 -0.77
CA TYR A 100 -1.09 13.62 -0.62
C TYR A 100 -1.08 15.05 -0.05
N GLU A 101 -0.47 15.25 1.11
CA GLU A 101 -0.52 16.54 1.81
C GLU A 101 0.25 17.67 1.10
N GLY A 102 1.11 17.31 0.14
CA GLY A 102 1.78 18.29 -0.74
C GLY A 102 0.86 18.90 -1.80
N THR A 103 -0.24 18.21 -2.13
CA THR A 103 -1.30 18.68 -3.05
C THR A 103 -2.67 18.32 -2.45
N PRO A 104 -3.09 19.01 -1.37
CA PRO A 104 -4.27 18.61 -0.60
C PRO A 104 -5.61 18.73 -1.35
N GLU A 105 -5.63 19.38 -2.51
CA GLU A 105 -6.82 19.49 -3.36
C GLU A 105 -7.16 18.18 -4.08
N GLY A 106 -6.17 17.32 -4.28
CA GLY A 106 -6.37 16.03 -4.96
C GLY A 106 -6.69 14.93 -3.98
N GLN A 107 -7.83 14.24 -4.18
CA GLN A 107 -8.19 13.06 -3.41
C GLN A 107 -8.38 11.87 -4.33
N ALA A 108 -7.74 10.75 -4.01
CA ALA A 108 -7.98 9.49 -4.68
C ALA A 108 -8.79 8.57 -3.78
N VAL A 109 -9.40 7.55 -4.36
CA VAL A 109 -10.03 6.44 -3.63
C VAL A 109 -9.29 5.17 -3.99
N ASP A 110 -8.75 4.51 -2.98
CA ASP A 110 -8.01 3.26 -3.13
C ASP A 110 -8.91 2.09 -2.74
N THR A 111 -9.05 1.13 -3.66
CA THR A 111 -9.68 -0.16 -3.38
C THR A 111 -8.59 -1.22 -3.33
N ILE A 112 -8.37 -1.77 -2.14
CA ILE A 112 -7.31 -2.73 -1.86
C ILE A 112 -7.96 -4.09 -1.61
N THR A 113 -7.59 -5.09 -2.42
CA THR A 113 -8.17 -6.44 -2.36
C THR A 113 -7.09 -7.47 -2.12
N PHE A 114 -7.36 -8.40 -1.20
CA PHE A 114 -6.48 -9.50 -0.84
C PHE A 114 -7.16 -10.81 -1.20
N THR A 115 -6.57 -11.59 -2.10
CA THR A 115 -7.03 -12.94 -2.45
C THR A 115 -5.91 -13.93 -2.23
N GLU A 116 -6.25 -15.17 -1.89
CA GLU A 116 -5.26 -16.20 -1.59
C GLU A 116 -5.54 -17.47 -2.40
N GLN A 117 -4.46 -18.06 -2.91
CA GLN A 117 -4.48 -19.36 -3.54
C GLN A 117 -3.16 -20.08 -3.21
N ASP A 118 -3.27 -21.31 -2.69
CA ASP A 118 -2.11 -22.16 -2.36
C ASP A 118 -1.08 -21.48 -1.44
N GLY A 119 -1.58 -20.72 -0.44
CA GLY A 119 -0.74 -20.01 0.53
C GLY A 119 -0.06 -18.75 0.00
N ARG A 120 -0.37 -18.34 -1.22
CA ARG A 120 0.13 -17.11 -1.84
C ARG A 120 -0.99 -16.08 -1.95
N THR A 121 -0.66 -14.83 -1.71
CA THR A 121 -1.61 -13.72 -1.76
C THR A 121 -1.43 -12.92 -3.04
N THR A 122 -2.54 -12.62 -3.70
CA THR A 122 -2.59 -11.60 -4.75
C THR A 122 -3.21 -10.34 -4.15
N LEU A 123 -2.43 -9.26 -4.14
CA LEU A 123 -2.86 -7.94 -3.72
C LEU A 123 -3.16 -7.11 -4.96
N THR A 124 -4.34 -6.50 -5.01
CA THR A 124 -4.67 -5.51 -6.03
C THR A 124 -5.00 -4.18 -5.37
N ILE A 125 -4.48 -3.10 -5.93
CA ILE A 125 -4.79 -1.74 -5.50
C ILE A 125 -5.31 -0.99 -6.73
N LEU A 126 -6.59 -0.64 -6.70
CA LEU A 126 -7.17 0.23 -7.72
C LEU A 126 -7.21 1.65 -7.17
N VAL A 127 -6.41 2.53 -7.74
CA VAL A 127 -6.38 3.95 -7.37
C VAL A 127 -7.27 4.71 -8.35
N GLN A 128 -8.33 5.31 -7.83
CA GLN A 128 -9.27 6.12 -8.61
C GLN A 128 -9.02 7.59 -8.32
N HIS A 129 -8.47 8.30 -9.30
CA HIS A 129 -8.30 9.76 -9.23
C HIS A 129 -9.55 10.49 -9.70
N GLU A 130 -9.67 11.77 -9.33
CA GLU A 130 -10.80 12.62 -9.71
C GLU A 130 -10.73 13.07 -11.18
N CYS A 131 -9.52 13.17 -11.74
CA CYS A 131 -9.30 13.59 -13.10
C CYS A 131 -8.00 13.00 -13.68
N LYS A 132 -7.86 13.09 -15.00
CA LYS A 132 -6.68 12.58 -15.70
C LYS A 132 -5.39 13.28 -15.24
N GLU A 133 -5.45 14.57 -15.01
CA GLU A 133 -4.29 15.37 -14.59
C GLU A 133 -3.75 14.91 -13.25
N HIS A 134 -4.62 14.56 -12.29
CA HIS A 134 -4.21 14.02 -10.99
C HIS A 134 -3.57 12.64 -11.15
N ARG A 135 -4.15 11.77 -11.98
CA ARG A 135 -3.58 10.45 -12.27
C ARG A 135 -2.20 10.59 -12.90
N ASP A 136 -2.07 11.43 -13.91
CA ASP A 136 -0.80 11.63 -14.61
C ASP A 136 0.29 12.23 -13.72
N ALA A 137 -0.09 13.16 -12.81
CA ALA A 137 0.82 13.71 -11.82
C ALA A 137 1.31 12.63 -10.83
N HIS A 138 0.43 11.73 -10.41
CA HIS A 138 0.80 10.61 -9.53
C HIS A 138 1.84 9.71 -10.22
N ILE A 139 1.62 9.36 -11.47
CA ILE A 139 2.58 8.56 -12.26
C ILE A 139 3.91 9.31 -12.41
N ALA A 140 3.86 10.60 -12.74
CA ALA A 140 5.05 11.42 -12.99
C ALA A 140 5.87 11.67 -11.71
N SER A 141 5.29 11.46 -10.52
CA SER A 141 6.00 11.61 -9.24
C SER A 141 7.05 10.53 -8.98
N GLY A 142 7.12 9.49 -9.82
CA GLY A 142 8.01 8.35 -9.61
C GLY A 142 7.41 7.29 -8.68
N MET A 143 6.07 7.25 -8.56
CA MET A 143 5.38 6.33 -7.66
C MET A 143 5.70 4.86 -7.92
N GLU A 144 5.94 4.47 -9.18
CA GLU A 144 6.16 3.08 -9.55
C GLU A 144 7.42 2.52 -8.87
N ALA A 145 8.54 3.22 -8.94
CA ALA A 145 9.78 2.76 -8.32
C ALA A 145 9.67 2.69 -6.78
N GLY A 146 9.07 3.69 -6.15
CA GLY A 146 8.83 3.68 -4.70
C GLY A 146 7.89 2.57 -4.27
N MET A 147 6.83 2.34 -5.03
CA MET A 147 5.88 1.25 -4.79
C MET A 147 6.56 -0.12 -4.89
N GLN A 148 7.40 -0.37 -5.89
CA GLN A 148 8.12 -1.63 -6.03
C GLN A 148 8.98 -1.92 -4.79
N GLU A 149 9.72 -0.94 -4.31
CA GLU A 149 10.54 -1.07 -3.10
C GLU A 149 9.68 -1.35 -1.86
N ALA A 150 8.59 -0.61 -1.68
CA ALA A 150 7.68 -0.78 -0.55
C ALA A 150 7.05 -2.18 -0.56
N MET A 151 6.62 -2.67 -1.71
CA MET A 151 6.04 -4.02 -1.86
C MET A 151 7.04 -5.12 -1.54
N ASP A 152 8.31 -4.97 -1.91
CA ASP A 152 9.36 -5.92 -1.57
C ASP A 152 9.57 -5.97 -0.04
N HIS A 153 9.57 -4.82 0.62
CA HIS A 153 9.65 -4.74 2.08
C HIS A 153 8.41 -5.35 2.75
N LEU A 154 7.22 -5.09 2.19
CA LEU A 154 5.97 -5.68 2.69
C LEU A 154 6.01 -7.21 2.66
N GLU A 155 6.53 -7.80 1.59
CA GLU A 155 6.68 -9.25 1.49
C GLU A 155 7.60 -9.79 2.59
N ARG A 156 8.75 -9.16 2.81
CA ARG A 156 9.68 -9.56 3.88
C ARG A 156 9.03 -9.47 5.26
N VAL A 157 8.26 -8.42 5.52
CA VAL A 157 7.53 -8.27 6.78
C VAL A 157 6.50 -9.39 6.94
N ALA A 158 5.69 -9.66 5.92
CA ALA A 158 4.67 -10.71 5.97
C ALA A 158 5.30 -12.09 6.20
N ILE A 159 6.39 -12.42 5.48
CA ILE A 159 7.12 -13.67 5.67
C ILE A 159 7.68 -13.78 7.09
N SER A 160 8.19 -12.69 7.66
CA SER A 160 8.72 -12.69 9.03
C SER A 160 7.66 -13.02 10.08
N LEU A 161 6.40 -12.66 9.82
CA LEU A 161 5.28 -12.96 10.71
C LEU A 161 4.94 -14.46 10.73
N HIS A 162 5.07 -15.13 9.59
CA HIS A 162 4.88 -16.58 9.50
C HIS A 162 5.87 -17.34 10.40
N SER A 163 7.13 -16.97 10.41
CA SER A 163 8.18 -17.58 11.22
C SER A 163 7.93 -17.44 12.72
N ARG A 164 7.30 -16.36 13.17
CA ARG A 164 6.97 -16.13 14.59
C ARG A 164 5.83 -17.02 15.07
N PHE A 165 4.84 -17.30 14.23
CA PHE A 165 3.72 -18.19 14.57
C PHE A 165 4.16 -19.65 14.69
N ASN A 166 5.11 -20.10 13.88
CA ASN A 166 5.61 -21.48 13.91
C ASN A 166 6.61 -21.73 15.07
N GLY A 167 7.16 -20.68 15.66
CA GLY A 167 8.06 -20.78 16.81
C GLY A 167 7.37 -20.95 18.16
N ASP A 168 6.09 -20.61 18.25
CA ASP A 168 5.33 -20.64 19.50
C ASP A 168 4.56 -21.98 19.71
N GLU A 169 4.44 -22.79 18.66
CA GLU A 169 3.78 -24.12 18.75
C GLU A 169 4.74 -25.23 19.19
N GLY A 170 6.00 -24.93 19.48
CA GLY A 170 7.03 -25.88 19.87
C GLY A 170 7.55 -25.72 21.31
N ALA A 171 6.83 -25.02 22.15
CA ALA A 171 7.22 -24.84 23.56
C ALA A 171 6.25 -25.54 24.49
#